data_40ce9b46bef098d362fab8bd1161063f
#
_entry.id   40ce9b46bef098d362fab8bd1161063f
#
_cell.length_a   1.000
_cell.length_b   1.000
_cell.length_c   1.000
_cell.angle_alpha   90.00
_cell.angle_beta   90.00
_cell.angle_gamma   90.00
#
_symmetry.space_group_name_H-M   'P 1'
#
loop_
_entity.id
_entity.type
_entity.pdbx_description
1 polymer ?
#
loop_
_entity_poly.entity_id
_entity_poly.type
_entity_poly.pdbx_seq_one_letter_code
_entity_poly.pdbx_strand_id
1 'polypeptide(L)'
;MASPTDRPKLRKLDRSVLNRGDEVLVVLRDPFGIAQPAAFPQEATHVLDMLDGQRTTAQVRQSLLLRGAVNLSLEDVQGLVAELSDAGFLDDDRFRSLWDTARREFMNNDVRAPRLAGVLYPEDPTALANTLNRAVPEPHDRRFAGSELIGVLSSYQPFEGRAAALLSATLQELPRPQDIDLIVMLGTDHHPGRLPFAITDKGYGTPLGDLRPEPELVAALERRLPWIRREELRHREAISLEMGAVLLHHIYGAECPPVLPVLCGQAALLTGEDEAMTDAFLATMEHVLEGRRVFWWISAELSHAGPAFGRPPLAADGVRALAERDLACIESLVAGRPEQFVARCMEADEALGKPSGAAALSTMARLLPIGYRTELIDYVTVKAVGPDAGWVGLVGMRFFQPAVIDDDE
;
A
#
# COMPACT_ATOMS: atom_id res chain seq x y z
N MET A 1 4.85 -24.92 32.29
CA MET A 1 5.17 -23.99 31.20
C MET A 1 4.60 -22.65 31.64
N ALA A 2 5.39 -21.57 31.62
CA ALA A 2 4.90 -20.24 31.95
C ALA A 2 3.82 -19.82 30.93
N SER A 3 2.75 -19.19 31.39
CA SER A 3 1.69 -18.66 30.51
C SER A 3 2.33 -17.69 29.49
N PRO A 4 1.87 -17.63 28.22
CA PRO A 4 2.34 -16.63 27.23
C PRO A 4 2.29 -15.19 27.77
N THR A 5 1.40 -14.89 28.70
CA THR A 5 1.28 -13.60 29.42
C THR A 5 2.40 -13.35 30.44
N ASP A 6 3.19 -14.36 30.83
CA ASP A 6 4.30 -14.16 31.77
C ASP A 6 5.46 -13.35 31.15
N ARG A 7 5.64 -13.44 29.81
CA ARG A 7 6.63 -12.67 29.04
C ARG A 7 5.93 -12.02 27.85
N PRO A 8 5.22 -10.94 28.07
CA PRO A 8 4.42 -10.30 27.03
C PRO A 8 5.30 -9.76 25.90
N LYS A 9 4.84 -9.97 24.67
CA LYS A 9 5.49 -9.48 23.45
C LYS A 9 4.50 -8.66 22.64
N LEU A 10 4.84 -7.38 22.46
CA LEU A 10 4.07 -6.50 21.60
C LEU A 10 4.26 -6.92 20.14
N ARG A 11 3.16 -6.94 19.38
CA ARG A 11 3.20 -7.17 17.95
C ARG A 11 3.83 -5.97 17.22
N LYS A 12 4.15 -6.13 15.94
CA LYS A 12 4.45 -4.98 15.07
C LYS A 12 3.15 -4.24 14.79
N LEU A 13 3.03 -3.06 15.38
CA LEU A 13 1.89 -2.17 15.28
C LEU A 13 2.35 -0.81 14.78
N ASP A 14 1.48 -0.11 14.05
CA ASP A 14 1.69 1.29 13.72
C ASP A 14 1.47 2.12 14.98
N ARG A 15 2.38 3.06 15.23
CA ARG A 15 2.30 3.98 16.35
C ARG A 15 2.22 5.42 15.83
N SER A 16 1.27 6.17 16.34
CA SER A 16 1.17 7.60 16.10
C SER A 16 0.92 8.33 17.42
N VAL A 17 1.26 9.60 17.45
CA VAL A 17 1.01 10.47 18.61
C VAL A 17 -0.23 11.33 18.30
N LEU A 18 -1.18 11.37 19.22
CA LEU A 18 -2.36 12.20 19.14
C LEU A 18 -2.34 13.23 20.28
N ASN A 19 -2.33 14.51 19.91
CA ASN A 19 -2.46 15.60 20.88
C ASN A 19 -3.94 15.95 21.05
N ARG A 20 -4.47 15.75 22.27
CA ARG A 20 -5.86 16.06 22.63
C ARG A 20 -5.91 17.08 23.77
N GLY A 21 -5.88 18.36 23.40
CA GLY A 21 -5.73 19.45 24.39
C GLY A 21 -4.37 19.36 25.07
N ASP A 22 -4.34 19.24 26.39
CA ASP A 22 -3.11 19.10 27.18
C ASP A 22 -2.63 17.65 27.31
N GLU A 23 -3.38 16.69 26.77
CA GLU A 23 -3.03 15.27 26.82
C GLU A 23 -2.32 14.83 25.55
N VAL A 24 -1.22 14.11 25.72
CA VAL A 24 -0.48 13.45 24.63
C VAL A 24 -0.75 11.95 24.73
N LEU A 25 -1.33 11.39 23.67
CA LEU A 25 -1.70 9.98 23.61
C LEU A 25 -0.85 9.28 22.54
N VAL A 26 -0.50 8.02 22.79
CA VAL A 26 0.05 7.11 21.80
C VAL A 26 -1.08 6.23 21.28
N VAL A 27 -1.32 6.29 19.97
CA VAL A 27 -2.32 5.46 19.29
C VAL A 27 -1.62 4.26 18.68
N LEU A 28 -2.08 3.07 19.04
CA LEU A 28 -1.67 1.81 18.42
C LEU A 28 -2.69 1.40 17.38
N ARG A 29 -2.23 1.06 16.18
CA ARG A 29 -3.06 0.54 15.09
C ARG A 29 -2.49 -0.79 14.60
N ASP A 30 -3.39 -1.74 14.40
CA ASP A 30 -3.04 -3.00 13.76
C ASP A 30 -3.03 -2.82 12.25
N PRO A 31 -1.89 -3.00 11.56
CA PRO A 31 -1.82 -2.84 10.11
C PRO A 31 -2.72 -3.84 9.35
N PHE A 32 -3.12 -4.94 9.97
CA PHE A 32 -4.06 -5.92 9.39
C PHE A 32 -5.53 -5.65 9.73
N GLY A 33 -5.83 -4.59 10.49
CA GLY A 33 -7.20 -4.24 10.90
C GLY A 33 -7.92 -5.32 11.70
N ILE A 34 -7.19 -6.23 12.37
CA ILE A 34 -7.76 -7.32 13.19
C ILE A 34 -8.11 -6.77 14.56
N ALA A 35 -7.18 -6.03 15.17
CA ALA A 35 -7.40 -5.30 16.40
C ALA A 35 -7.89 -3.88 16.10
N GLN A 36 -8.85 -3.39 16.88
CA GLN A 36 -9.32 -1.99 16.77
C GLN A 36 -8.24 -1.04 17.27
N PRO A 37 -8.09 0.16 16.67
CA PRO A 37 -7.18 1.17 17.17
C PRO A 37 -7.47 1.51 18.63
N ALA A 38 -6.43 1.67 19.44
CA ALA A 38 -6.56 2.10 20.83
C ALA A 38 -5.52 3.17 21.18
N ALA A 39 -5.93 4.11 22.03
CA ALA A 39 -5.10 5.22 22.50
C ALA A 39 -4.71 5.00 23.96
N PHE A 40 -3.45 5.21 24.26
CA PHE A 40 -2.85 5.06 25.58
C PHE A 40 -2.16 6.37 25.98
N PRO A 41 -2.08 6.70 27.28
CA PRO A 41 -1.25 7.82 27.75
C PRO A 41 0.20 7.69 27.24
N GLN A 42 0.87 8.82 26.99
CA GLN A 42 2.23 8.82 26.46
C GLN A 42 3.21 8.03 27.35
N GLU A 43 2.98 8.01 28.65
CA GLU A 43 3.78 7.29 29.63
C GLU A 43 3.75 5.78 29.40
N ALA A 44 2.68 5.24 28.79
CA ALA A 44 2.59 3.82 28.43
C ALA A 44 3.69 3.40 27.44
N THR A 45 4.24 4.33 26.66
CA THR A 45 5.34 4.06 25.72
C THR A 45 6.52 3.39 26.41
N HIS A 46 6.84 3.79 27.63
CA HIS A 46 7.92 3.19 28.40
C HIS A 46 7.69 1.71 28.70
N VAL A 47 6.43 1.31 28.92
CA VAL A 47 6.04 -0.10 29.10
C VAL A 47 6.07 -0.82 27.76
N LEU A 48 5.40 -0.23 26.74
CA LEU A 48 5.26 -0.82 25.40
C LEU A 48 6.62 -1.21 24.79
N ASP A 49 7.65 -0.36 24.98
CA ASP A 49 9.00 -0.58 24.46
C ASP A 49 9.77 -1.71 25.18
N MET A 50 9.28 -2.15 26.34
CA MET A 50 9.86 -3.26 27.09
C MET A 50 9.14 -4.59 26.89
N LEU A 51 8.01 -4.59 26.18
CA LEU A 51 7.25 -5.82 25.87
C LEU A 51 7.87 -6.55 24.67
N ASP A 52 9.05 -7.11 24.87
CA ASP A 52 9.88 -7.78 23.84
C ASP A 52 9.76 -9.30 23.82
N GLY A 53 8.96 -9.88 24.73
CA GLY A 53 8.85 -11.31 24.93
C GLY A 53 10.01 -11.94 25.71
N GLN A 54 10.95 -11.14 26.19
CA GLN A 54 12.12 -11.60 26.97
C GLN A 54 11.88 -11.41 28.47
N ARG A 55 11.19 -10.32 28.85
CA ARG A 55 11.00 -9.87 30.22
C ARG A 55 9.64 -10.33 30.75
N THR A 56 9.63 -10.74 32.02
CA THR A 56 8.37 -10.89 32.77
C THR A 56 7.81 -9.51 33.16
N THR A 57 6.54 -9.42 33.48
CA THR A 57 5.90 -8.17 33.96
C THR A 57 6.62 -7.59 35.19
N ALA A 58 7.10 -8.45 36.08
CA ALA A 58 7.91 -8.04 37.22
C ALA A 58 9.27 -7.44 36.80
N GLN A 59 9.92 -8.01 35.79
CA GLN A 59 11.19 -7.49 35.25
C GLN A 59 10.96 -6.18 34.48
N VAL A 60 9.84 -6.03 33.77
CA VAL A 60 9.44 -4.76 33.13
C VAL A 60 9.32 -3.68 34.21
N ARG A 61 8.52 -3.93 35.26
CA ARG A 61 8.40 -2.96 36.38
C ARG A 61 9.75 -2.59 37.00
N GLN A 62 10.60 -3.60 37.28
CA GLN A 62 11.92 -3.35 37.86
C GLN A 62 12.79 -2.47 36.93
N SER A 63 12.74 -2.70 35.63
CA SER A 63 13.47 -1.92 34.63
C SER A 63 12.97 -0.45 34.56
N LEU A 64 11.67 -0.23 34.70
CA LEU A 64 11.06 1.10 34.74
C LEU A 64 11.54 1.89 35.96
N LEU A 65 11.56 1.27 37.14
CA LEU A 65 12.05 1.89 38.37
C LEU A 65 13.55 2.27 38.26
N LEU A 66 14.38 1.39 37.69
CA LEU A 66 15.81 1.63 37.53
C LEU A 66 16.12 2.77 36.55
N ARG A 67 15.24 2.99 35.57
CA ARG A 67 15.39 4.07 34.59
C ARG A 67 14.79 5.40 35.07
N GLY A 68 14.09 5.39 36.19
CA GLY A 68 13.40 6.59 36.71
C GLY A 68 12.29 7.10 35.78
N ALA A 69 11.77 6.24 34.89
CA ALA A 69 10.86 6.65 33.84
C ALA A 69 9.43 6.87 34.38
N VAL A 70 8.85 5.87 35.08
CA VAL A 70 7.51 5.93 35.66
C VAL A 70 7.45 5.04 36.89
N ASN A 71 6.79 5.49 37.96
CA ASN A 71 6.57 4.70 39.17
C ASN A 71 5.22 3.96 39.09
N LEU A 72 5.22 2.82 38.38
CA LEU A 72 4.06 1.93 38.28
C LEU A 72 4.15 0.80 39.30
N SER A 73 3.03 0.39 39.87
CA SER A 73 2.92 -0.83 40.64
C SER A 73 3.01 -2.06 39.72
N LEU A 74 3.22 -3.25 40.28
CA LEU A 74 3.19 -4.48 39.49
C LEU A 74 1.78 -4.72 38.91
N GLU A 75 0.76 -4.35 39.67
CA GLU A 75 -0.64 -4.48 39.31
C GLU A 75 -0.98 -3.57 38.10
N ASP A 76 -0.45 -2.33 38.06
CA ASP A 76 -0.62 -1.41 36.92
C ASP A 76 -0.01 -1.99 35.65
N VAL A 77 1.23 -2.54 35.74
CA VAL A 77 1.88 -3.17 34.59
C VAL A 77 1.12 -4.41 34.11
N GLN A 78 0.61 -5.23 35.05
CA GLN A 78 -0.19 -6.41 34.71
C GLN A 78 -1.54 -6.02 34.11
N GLY A 79 -2.19 -4.97 34.62
CA GLY A 79 -3.42 -4.41 34.10
C GLY A 79 -3.26 -3.94 32.64
N LEU A 80 -2.21 -3.16 32.36
CA LEU A 80 -1.92 -2.70 31.00
C LEU A 80 -1.62 -3.89 30.05
N VAL A 81 -0.87 -4.89 30.51
CA VAL A 81 -0.59 -6.10 29.70
C VAL A 81 -1.89 -6.87 29.41
N ALA A 82 -2.81 -6.96 30.37
CA ALA A 82 -4.11 -7.59 30.16
C ALA A 82 -4.96 -6.81 29.13
N GLU A 83 -5.03 -5.48 29.25
CA GLU A 83 -5.73 -4.63 28.27
C GLU A 83 -5.16 -4.78 26.86
N LEU A 84 -3.83 -4.81 26.72
CA LEU A 84 -3.16 -5.02 25.43
C LEU A 84 -3.44 -6.42 24.84
N SER A 85 -3.50 -7.45 25.70
CA SER A 85 -3.87 -8.81 25.29
C SER A 85 -5.33 -8.87 24.81
N ASP A 86 -6.26 -8.33 25.59
CA ASP A 86 -7.68 -8.31 25.25
C ASP A 86 -7.96 -7.54 23.96
N ALA A 87 -7.23 -6.45 23.74
CA ALA A 87 -7.26 -5.68 22.49
C ALA A 87 -6.61 -6.38 21.30
N GLY A 88 -5.89 -7.51 21.49
CA GLY A 88 -5.20 -8.24 20.42
C GLY A 88 -3.87 -7.61 19.97
N PHE A 89 -3.24 -6.79 20.81
CA PHE A 89 -1.97 -6.14 20.50
C PHE A 89 -0.74 -6.97 20.88
N LEU A 90 -0.90 -8.02 21.66
CA LEU A 90 0.18 -8.93 22.03
C LEU A 90 0.28 -10.15 21.09
N ASP A 91 1.47 -10.69 20.95
CA ASP A 91 1.74 -11.96 20.24
C ASP A 91 1.40 -13.15 21.17
N ASP A 92 0.12 -13.40 21.37
CA ASP A 92 -0.44 -14.38 22.29
C ASP A 92 -1.57 -15.23 21.69
N ASP A 93 -2.18 -16.11 22.48
CA ASP A 93 -3.26 -16.98 22.03
C ASP A 93 -4.54 -16.20 21.66
N ARG A 94 -4.78 -15.07 22.33
CA ARG A 94 -5.92 -14.20 22.02
C ARG A 94 -5.79 -13.65 20.61
N PHE A 95 -4.63 -13.08 20.28
CA PHE A 95 -4.38 -12.58 18.92
C PHE A 95 -4.44 -13.69 17.89
N ARG A 96 -3.86 -14.88 18.17
CA ARG A 96 -3.94 -16.01 17.23
C ARG A 96 -5.37 -16.39 16.91
N SER A 97 -6.24 -16.42 17.92
CA SER A 97 -7.68 -16.68 17.70
C SER A 97 -8.36 -15.61 16.84
N LEU A 98 -8.05 -14.33 17.07
CA LEU A 98 -8.57 -13.21 16.24
C LEU A 98 -8.05 -13.30 14.81
N TRP A 99 -6.77 -13.60 14.64
CA TRP A 99 -6.14 -13.79 13.32
C TRP A 99 -6.79 -14.93 12.54
N ASP A 100 -6.95 -16.10 13.17
CA ASP A 100 -7.56 -17.27 12.53
C ASP A 100 -9.02 -17.01 12.14
N THR A 101 -9.74 -16.22 12.93
CA THR A 101 -11.11 -15.80 12.62
C THR A 101 -11.13 -14.87 11.42
N ALA A 102 -10.33 -13.79 11.45
CA ALA A 102 -10.25 -12.83 10.35
C ALA A 102 -9.79 -13.51 9.04
N ARG A 103 -8.82 -14.43 9.13
CA ARG A 103 -8.37 -15.21 7.98
C ARG A 103 -9.47 -16.10 7.43
N ARG A 104 -10.21 -16.85 8.26
CA ARG A 104 -11.32 -17.68 7.82
C ARG A 104 -12.42 -16.86 7.16
N GLU A 105 -12.80 -15.74 7.76
CA GLU A 105 -13.78 -14.83 7.18
C GLU A 105 -13.34 -14.31 5.82
N PHE A 106 -12.08 -13.86 5.71
CA PHE A 106 -11.53 -13.39 4.45
C PHE A 106 -11.50 -14.50 3.40
N MET A 107 -11.04 -15.71 3.75
CA MET A 107 -10.93 -16.84 2.81
C MET A 107 -12.29 -17.35 2.32
N ASN A 108 -13.35 -17.21 3.12
CA ASN A 108 -14.70 -17.68 2.78
C ASN A 108 -15.50 -16.73 1.88
N ASN A 109 -15.01 -15.52 1.64
CA ASN A 109 -15.67 -14.55 0.77
C ASN A 109 -15.02 -14.56 -0.61
N ASP A 110 -15.83 -14.54 -1.66
CA ASP A 110 -15.37 -14.44 -3.05
C ASP A 110 -14.98 -13.01 -3.43
N VAL A 111 -15.42 -12.02 -2.65
CA VAL A 111 -15.17 -10.62 -2.87
C VAL A 111 -14.51 -10.01 -1.64
N ARG A 112 -13.43 -9.30 -1.82
CA ARG A 112 -12.82 -8.44 -0.81
C ARG A 112 -13.70 -7.19 -0.64
N ALA A 113 -14.32 -7.06 0.52
CA ALA A 113 -15.20 -5.93 0.84
C ALA A 113 -14.44 -4.59 0.89
N PRO A 114 -15.05 -3.45 0.49
CA PRO A 114 -14.45 -2.13 0.62
C PRO A 114 -14.24 -1.78 2.10
N ARG A 115 -13.04 -1.31 2.44
CA ARG A 115 -12.64 -0.95 3.82
C ARG A 115 -12.57 0.55 4.04
N LEU A 116 -12.45 1.31 2.97
CA LEU A 116 -12.27 2.75 3.00
C LEU A 116 -13.55 3.53 2.70
N ALA A 117 -14.63 2.83 2.36
CA ALA A 117 -15.96 3.40 2.18
C ALA A 117 -16.43 4.05 3.49
N GLY A 118 -16.90 5.30 3.40
CA GLY A 118 -17.25 6.12 4.58
C GLY A 118 -16.04 6.70 5.34
N VAL A 119 -14.80 6.36 4.95
CA VAL A 119 -13.55 6.84 5.59
C VAL A 119 -12.77 7.76 4.66
N LEU A 120 -12.36 7.27 3.49
CA LEU A 120 -11.62 8.05 2.49
C LEU A 120 -12.46 8.49 1.30
N TYR A 121 -13.57 7.81 1.04
CA TYR A 121 -14.51 8.15 -0.01
C TYR A 121 -15.94 7.82 0.44
N PRO A 122 -16.98 8.44 -0.19
CA PRO A 122 -18.37 8.18 0.16
C PRO A 122 -18.77 6.70 0.03
N GLU A 123 -19.52 6.20 1.03
CA GLU A 123 -20.10 4.84 0.99
C GLU A 123 -21.32 4.79 0.05
N ASP A 124 -22.07 5.88 -0.06
CA ASP A 124 -23.21 5.98 -0.96
C ASP A 124 -22.74 6.02 -2.43
N PRO A 125 -23.23 5.10 -3.29
CA PRO A 125 -22.79 5.01 -4.68
C PRO A 125 -22.96 6.31 -5.47
N THR A 126 -24.08 7.02 -5.26
CA THR A 126 -24.39 8.26 -5.97
C THR A 126 -23.46 9.38 -5.54
N ALA A 127 -23.23 9.51 -4.23
CA ALA A 127 -22.27 10.50 -3.71
C ALA A 127 -20.84 10.21 -4.18
N LEU A 128 -20.45 8.94 -4.24
CA LEU A 128 -19.15 8.52 -4.77
C LEU A 128 -19.01 8.85 -6.25
N ALA A 129 -19.99 8.48 -7.08
CA ALA A 129 -19.99 8.80 -8.50
C ALA A 129 -19.87 10.32 -8.74
N ASN A 130 -20.64 11.13 -8.00
CA ASN A 130 -20.57 12.59 -8.08
C ASN A 130 -19.20 13.16 -7.65
N THR A 131 -18.52 12.50 -6.70
CA THR A 131 -17.17 12.89 -6.29
C THR A 131 -16.16 12.55 -7.38
N LEU A 132 -16.24 11.34 -7.92
CA LEU A 132 -15.33 10.88 -8.99
C LEU A 132 -15.51 11.66 -10.30
N ASN A 133 -16.74 12.01 -10.69
CA ASN A 133 -17.01 12.81 -11.89
C ASN A 133 -16.33 14.18 -11.87
N ARG A 134 -16.04 14.72 -10.69
CA ARG A 134 -15.28 15.98 -10.55
C ARG A 134 -13.77 15.80 -10.74
N ALA A 135 -13.27 14.61 -10.44
CA ALA A 135 -11.85 14.29 -10.49
C ALA A 135 -11.44 13.55 -11.77
N VAL A 136 -12.35 12.76 -12.33
CA VAL A 136 -12.09 11.90 -13.49
C VAL A 136 -13.21 12.12 -14.51
N PRO A 137 -12.91 12.50 -15.76
CA PRO A 137 -13.92 12.75 -16.80
C PRO A 137 -14.88 11.57 -16.97
N GLU A 138 -16.14 11.87 -17.26
CA GLU A 138 -17.13 10.82 -17.54
C GLU A 138 -16.77 10.00 -18.81
N PRO A 139 -17.20 8.72 -18.89
CA PRO A 139 -16.87 7.87 -20.03
C PRO A 139 -17.24 8.44 -21.41
N HIS A 140 -18.30 9.29 -21.51
CA HIS A 140 -18.76 9.86 -22.77
C HIS A 140 -17.82 10.94 -23.33
N ASP A 141 -17.08 11.61 -22.46
CA ASP A 141 -16.15 12.68 -22.84
C ASP A 141 -14.71 12.17 -22.99
N ARG A 142 -14.49 10.85 -22.77
CA ARG A 142 -13.15 10.29 -22.84
C ARG A 142 -12.72 10.05 -24.27
N ARG A 143 -11.52 10.50 -24.55
CA ARG A 143 -10.77 10.02 -25.70
C ARG A 143 -10.18 8.64 -25.34
N PHE A 144 -10.34 7.68 -26.23
CA PHE A 144 -9.67 6.41 -26.07
C PHE A 144 -8.27 6.51 -26.69
N ALA A 145 -7.26 6.15 -25.92
CA ALA A 145 -5.91 5.98 -26.42
C ALA A 145 -5.89 4.88 -27.50
N GLY A 146 -4.99 4.99 -28.44
CA GLY A 146 -4.65 3.89 -29.32
C GLY A 146 -4.08 2.70 -28.53
N SER A 147 -3.90 1.57 -29.19
CA SER A 147 -3.35 0.33 -28.63
C SER A 147 -1.93 0.46 -28.05
N GLU A 148 -1.29 1.61 -28.24
CA GLU A 148 0.05 1.89 -27.74
C GLU A 148 0.12 2.13 -26.23
N LEU A 149 -0.94 2.66 -25.60
CA LEU A 149 -0.98 2.88 -24.15
C LEU A 149 -1.15 1.54 -23.44
N ILE A 150 -0.13 1.11 -22.71
CA ILE A 150 -0.10 -0.18 -22.03
C ILE A 150 -0.23 -0.07 -20.50
N GLY A 151 -0.17 1.13 -19.93
CA GLY A 151 -0.35 1.28 -18.50
C GLY A 151 -0.32 2.72 -18.02
N VAL A 152 -0.76 2.90 -16.78
CA VAL A 152 -0.78 4.17 -16.06
C VAL A 152 -0.28 4.00 -14.65
N LEU A 153 0.39 5.02 -14.14
CA LEU A 153 0.67 5.20 -12.72
C LEU A 153 -0.30 6.23 -12.17
N SER A 154 -1.16 5.79 -11.28
CA SER A 154 -2.15 6.60 -10.59
C SER A 154 -1.88 6.61 -9.09
N SER A 155 -1.84 7.79 -8.50
CA SER A 155 -1.87 7.91 -7.04
C SER A 155 -3.27 7.57 -6.50
N TYR A 156 -3.34 7.25 -5.21
CA TYR A 156 -4.58 6.85 -4.52
C TYR A 156 -5.00 7.83 -3.42
N GLN A 157 -4.56 9.07 -3.51
CA GLN A 157 -4.95 10.14 -2.58
C GLN A 157 -6.37 10.68 -2.85
N PRO A 158 -6.95 11.42 -1.90
CA PRO A 158 -8.28 12.00 -2.03
C PRO A 158 -8.50 12.74 -3.34
N PHE A 159 -9.71 12.62 -3.88
CA PHE A 159 -10.12 13.16 -5.18
C PHE A 159 -10.37 14.68 -5.14
N GLU A 160 -9.43 15.45 -4.58
CA GLU A 160 -9.58 16.89 -4.36
C GLU A 160 -8.33 17.68 -4.78
N GLY A 161 -8.52 18.94 -5.13
CA GLY A 161 -7.44 19.89 -5.37
C GLY A 161 -6.45 19.45 -6.46
N ARG A 162 -5.15 19.59 -6.17
CA ARG A 162 -4.07 19.25 -7.12
C ARG A 162 -3.97 17.76 -7.40
N ALA A 163 -4.31 16.91 -6.42
CA ALA A 163 -4.34 15.47 -6.60
C ALA A 163 -5.42 15.05 -7.61
N ALA A 164 -6.61 15.63 -7.53
CA ALA A 164 -7.68 15.39 -8.49
C ALA A 164 -7.30 15.86 -9.90
N ALA A 165 -6.65 17.04 -10.04
CA ALA A 165 -6.18 17.53 -11.32
C ALA A 165 -5.14 16.62 -11.96
N LEU A 166 -4.18 16.12 -11.16
CA LEU A 166 -3.19 15.13 -11.60
C LEU A 166 -3.85 13.85 -12.07
N LEU A 167 -4.80 13.34 -11.28
CA LEU A 167 -5.55 12.13 -11.58
C LEU A 167 -6.33 12.28 -12.89
N SER A 168 -7.06 13.39 -13.04
CA SER A 168 -7.80 13.73 -14.27
C SER A 168 -6.89 13.73 -15.50
N ALA A 169 -5.75 14.41 -15.42
CA ALA A 169 -4.79 14.48 -16.51
C ALA A 169 -4.19 13.09 -16.84
N THR A 170 -3.87 12.29 -15.83
CA THR A 170 -3.31 10.95 -16.01
C THR A 170 -4.30 10.01 -16.70
N LEU A 171 -5.59 10.07 -16.32
CA LEU A 171 -6.63 9.15 -16.76
C LEU A 171 -7.48 9.68 -17.93
N GLN A 172 -7.08 10.78 -18.57
CA GLN A 172 -7.86 11.43 -19.64
C GLN A 172 -8.02 10.52 -20.87
N GLU A 173 -7.01 9.74 -21.20
CA GLU A 173 -7.01 8.82 -22.35
C GLU A 173 -6.64 7.43 -21.88
N LEU A 174 -7.57 6.48 -21.99
CA LEU A 174 -7.36 5.09 -21.60
C LEU A 174 -7.79 4.16 -22.74
N PRO A 175 -7.27 2.94 -22.84
CA PRO A 175 -7.72 1.98 -23.84
C PRO A 175 -9.19 1.59 -23.60
N ARG A 176 -9.88 1.15 -24.65
CA ARG A 176 -11.24 0.62 -24.53
C ARG A 176 -11.24 -0.72 -23.81
N PRO A 177 -12.29 -1.07 -23.06
CA PRO A 177 -12.33 -2.35 -22.34
C PRO A 177 -12.18 -3.56 -23.27
N GLN A 178 -12.72 -3.51 -24.49
CA GLN A 178 -12.58 -4.60 -25.49
C GLN A 178 -11.16 -4.73 -26.06
N ASP A 179 -10.30 -3.76 -25.87
CA ASP A 179 -8.89 -3.80 -26.31
C ASP A 179 -7.96 -4.38 -25.23
N ILE A 180 -8.52 -4.75 -24.06
CA ILE A 180 -7.81 -5.28 -22.90
C ILE A 180 -8.33 -6.66 -22.56
N ASP A 181 -7.44 -7.65 -22.45
CA ASP A 181 -7.79 -9.00 -21.98
C ASP A 181 -7.71 -9.11 -20.44
N LEU A 182 -6.81 -8.33 -19.82
CA LEU A 182 -6.52 -8.35 -18.39
C LEU A 182 -5.98 -7.02 -17.90
N ILE A 183 -6.43 -6.57 -16.74
CA ILE A 183 -5.79 -5.47 -16.00
C ILE A 183 -4.93 -6.06 -14.87
N VAL A 184 -3.62 -5.86 -14.90
CA VAL A 184 -2.75 -6.18 -13.77
C VAL A 184 -2.65 -4.94 -12.89
N MET A 185 -3.18 -5.06 -11.66
CA MET A 185 -3.15 -3.99 -10.67
C MET A 185 -1.95 -4.19 -9.74
N LEU A 186 -0.93 -3.34 -9.83
CA LEU A 186 0.21 -3.33 -8.91
C LEU A 186 -0.03 -2.27 -7.84
N GLY A 187 -0.17 -2.69 -6.59
CA GLY A 187 -0.41 -1.78 -5.47
C GLY A 187 0.73 -1.77 -4.47
N THR A 188 0.94 -0.61 -3.84
CA THR A 188 1.85 -0.50 -2.70
C THR A 188 1.33 -1.28 -1.51
N ASP A 189 2.14 -2.16 -0.97
CA ASP A 189 1.86 -2.86 0.27
C ASP A 189 2.47 -2.11 1.46
N HIS A 190 1.62 -1.59 2.32
CA HIS A 190 2.00 -0.90 3.54
C HIS A 190 2.17 -1.82 4.75
N HIS A 191 1.88 -3.10 4.60
CA HIS A 191 1.98 -4.07 5.69
C HIS A 191 3.40 -4.59 5.86
N PRO A 192 3.79 -4.94 7.08
CA PRO A 192 5.11 -5.52 7.37
C PRO A 192 5.15 -7.01 6.94
N GLY A 193 4.94 -7.30 5.66
CA GLY A 193 5.05 -8.64 5.08
C GLY A 193 6.50 -9.12 4.97
N ARG A 194 6.67 -10.45 4.85
CA ARG A 194 7.98 -11.08 4.59
C ARG A 194 8.15 -11.45 3.12
N LEU A 195 7.04 -11.60 2.41
CA LEU A 195 7.04 -11.99 1.01
C LEU A 195 7.04 -10.74 0.11
N PRO A 196 7.75 -10.78 -1.03
CA PRO A 196 7.82 -9.65 -1.96
C PRO A 196 6.46 -9.31 -2.58
N PHE A 197 5.62 -10.33 -2.81
CA PHE A 197 4.31 -10.17 -3.42
C PHE A 197 3.23 -10.96 -2.71
N ALA A 198 1.99 -10.47 -2.81
CA ALA A 198 0.80 -11.24 -2.50
C ALA A 198 -0.25 -11.01 -3.59
N ILE A 199 -0.91 -12.10 -4.01
CA ILE A 199 -2.03 -12.06 -4.95
C ILE A 199 -3.29 -12.63 -4.31
N THR A 200 -4.44 -12.37 -4.91
CA THR A 200 -5.73 -12.93 -4.49
C THR A 200 -6.58 -13.31 -5.70
N ASP A 201 -7.39 -14.35 -5.55
CA ASP A 201 -8.44 -14.74 -6.50
C ASP A 201 -9.78 -14.06 -6.23
N LYS A 202 -9.83 -13.14 -5.28
CA LYS A 202 -11.05 -12.43 -4.89
C LYS A 202 -11.32 -11.24 -5.79
N GLY A 203 -12.59 -11.01 -6.09
CA GLY A 203 -13.03 -9.74 -6.63
C GLY A 203 -12.75 -8.60 -5.66
N TYR A 204 -12.58 -7.39 -6.19
CA TYR A 204 -12.47 -6.19 -5.37
C TYR A 204 -13.80 -5.45 -5.35
N GLY A 205 -14.46 -5.47 -4.19
CA GLY A 205 -15.72 -4.78 -3.97
C GLY A 205 -15.53 -3.27 -3.85
N THR A 206 -16.44 -2.51 -4.47
CA THR A 206 -16.57 -1.06 -4.32
C THR A 206 -18.05 -0.70 -4.14
N PRO A 207 -18.40 0.49 -3.64
CA PRO A 207 -19.79 0.93 -3.61
C PRO A 207 -20.45 1.00 -4.98
N LEU A 208 -19.68 1.09 -6.07
CA LEU A 208 -20.17 1.14 -7.44
C LEU A 208 -20.43 -0.26 -8.03
N GLY A 209 -19.85 -1.31 -7.44
CA GLY A 209 -19.90 -2.69 -7.89
C GLY A 209 -18.56 -3.41 -7.70
N ASP A 210 -18.48 -4.67 -8.09
CA ASP A 210 -17.34 -5.53 -7.88
C ASP A 210 -16.50 -5.66 -9.16
N LEU A 211 -15.19 -5.54 -9.03
CA LEU A 211 -14.26 -5.94 -10.09
C LEU A 211 -14.10 -7.46 -10.10
N ARG A 212 -14.16 -8.04 -11.28
CA ARG A 212 -14.03 -9.49 -11.46
C ARG A 212 -12.57 -9.93 -11.40
N PRO A 213 -12.21 -10.95 -10.62
CA PRO A 213 -10.87 -11.52 -10.61
C PRO A 213 -10.62 -12.37 -11.88
N GLU A 214 -9.37 -12.82 -12.04
CA GLU A 214 -8.96 -13.83 -13.03
C GLU A 214 -8.46 -15.10 -12.31
N PRO A 215 -9.36 -15.97 -11.79
CA PRO A 215 -8.99 -17.06 -10.91
C PRO A 215 -8.11 -18.13 -11.57
N GLU A 216 -8.28 -18.37 -12.88
CA GLU A 216 -7.44 -19.33 -13.59
C GLU A 216 -5.98 -18.88 -13.67
N LEU A 217 -5.74 -17.59 -13.83
CA LEU A 217 -4.42 -17.00 -13.82
C LEU A 217 -3.81 -17.07 -12.42
N VAL A 218 -4.59 -16.76 -11.38
CA VAL A 218 -4.15 -16.90 -9.98
C VAL A 218 -3.75 -18.34 -9.68
N ALA A 219 -4.54 -19.33 -10.10
CA ALA A 219 -4.22 -20.75 -9.97
C ALA A 219 -2.96 -21.14 -10.76
N ALA A 220 -2.72 -20.56 -11.92
CA ALA A 220 -1.51 -20.78 -12.71
C ALA A 220 -0.25 -20.22 -12.01
N LEU A 221 -0.36 -19.04 -11.41
CA LEU A 221 0.69 -18.43 -10.60
C LEU A 221 0.98 -19.26 -9.34
N GLU A 222 -0.05 -19.69 -8.60
CA GLU A 222 0.10 -20.48 -7.38
C GLU A 222 0.77 -21.84 -7.61
N ARG A 223 0.50 -22.50 -8.73
CA ARG A 223 1.19 -23.74 -9.11
C ARG A 223 2.69 -23.57 -9.30
N ARG A 224 3.15 -22.43 -9.79
CA ARG A 224 4.57 -22.12 -10.01
C ARG A 224 5.23 -21.48 -8.80
N LEU A 225 4.45 -20.73 -8.03
CA LEU A 225 4.89 -19.94 -6.87
C LEU A 225 4.04 -20.32 -5.64
N PRO A 226 4.27 -21.47 -4.99
CA PRO A 226 3.41 -21.96 -3.90
C PRO A 226 3.36 -21.04 -2.67
N TRP A 227 4.17 -20.00 -2.64
CA TRP A 227 4.22 -19.02 -1.57
C TRP A 227 3.33 -17.80 -1.82
N ILE A 228 2.90 -17.54 -3.07
CA ILE A 228 2.36 -16.26 -3.52
C ILE A 228 1.05 -15.84 -2.81
N ARG A 229 0.27 -16.81 -2.31
CA ARG A 229 -0.97 -16.58 -1.54
C ARG A 229 -0.81 -16.73 -0.03
N ARG A 230 0.39 -17.03 0.48
CA ARG A 230 0.58 -17.26 1.93
C ARG A 230 0.24 -16.04 2.77
N GLU A 231 0.45 -14.85 2.24
CA GLU A 231 0.13 -13.58 2.89
C GLU A 231 -1.06 -12.86 2.21
N GLU A 232 -1.98 -13.60 1.60
CA GLU A 232 -3.15 -13.09 0.90
C GLU A 232 -4.02 -12.18 1.77
N LEU A 233 -4.07 -12.41 3.09
CA LEU A 233 -4.82 -11.57 4.03
C LEU A 233 -4.39 -10.09 4.01
N ARG A 234 -3.20 -9.76 3.52
CA ARG A 234 -2.76 -8.37 3.32
C ARG A 234 -3.68 -7.59 2.38
N HIS A 235 -4.34 -8.27 1.43
CA HIS A 235 -5.33 -7.63 0.55
C HIS A 235 -6.53 -7.06 1.30
N ARG A 236 -6.83 -7.56 2.50
CA ARG A 236 -7.96 -7.07 3.30
C ARG A 236 -7.88 -5.57 3.55
N GLU A 237 -6.70 -5.06 3.86
CA GLU A 237 -6.45 -3.65 4.20
C GLU A 237 -5.66 -2.90 3.10
N ALA A 238 -5.68 -3.41 1.88
CA ALA A 238 -4.91 -2.86 0.75
C ALA A 238 -5.52 -1.56 0.22
N ILE A 239 -5.11 -0.42 0.78
CA ILE A 239 -5.58 0.92 0.43
C ILE A 239 -5.33 1.23 -1.05
N SER A 240 -4.10 0.99 -1.51
CA SER A 240 -3.66 1.31 -2.88
C SER A 240 -4.52 0.60 -3.93
N LEU A 241 -4.75 -0.70 -3.75
CA LEU A 241 -5.55 -1.50 -4.68
C LEU A 241 -7.04 -1.17 -4.60
N GLU A 242 -7.59 -0.87 -3.40
CA GLU A 242 -8.99 -0.49 -3.25
C GLU A 242 -9.32 0.81 -3.98
N MET A 243 -8.46 1.82 -3.85
CA MET A 243 -8.63 3.08 -4.57
C MET A 243 -8.51 2.90 -6.08
N GLY A 244 -7.58 2.05 -6.53
CA GLY A 244 -7.49 1.64 -7.94
C GLY A 244 -8.76 0.94 -8.43
N ALA A 245 -9.34 0.05 -7.62
CA ALA A 245 -10.58 -0.64 -7.95
C ALA A 245 -11.77 0.32 -8.08
N VAL A 246 -11.91 1.28 -7.17
CA VAL A 246 -12.93 2.34 -7.24
C VAL A 246 -12.82 3.12 -8.55
N LEU A 247 -11.60 3.53 -8.94
CA LEU A 247 -11.37 4.25 -10.19
C LEU A 247 -11.67 3.38 -11.41
N LEU A 248 -11.20 2.15 -11.45
CA LEU A 248 -11.45 1.22 -12.57
C LEU A 248 -12.94 0.95 -12.75
N HIS A 249 -13.69 0.74 -11.64
CA HIS A 249 -15.13 0.54 -11.74
C HIS A 249 -15.84 1.82 -12.20
N HIS A 250 -15.43 3.00 -11.73
CA HIS A 250 -15.97 4.27 -12.22
C HIS A 250 -15.71 4.47 -13.72
N ILE A 251 -14.54 4.02 -14.19
CA ILE A 251 -14.11 4.21 -15.58
C ILE A 251 -14.81 3.24 -16.52
N TYR A 252 -14.83 1.96 -16.21
CA TYR A 252 -15.27 0.90 -17.11
C TYR A 252 -16.64 0.28 -16.74
N GLY A 253 -17.11 0.54 -15.52
CA GLY A 253 -18.38 -0.03 -15.02
C GLY A 253 -18.39 -1.57 -15.08
N ALA A 254 -19.52 -2.10 -15.52
CA ALA A 254 -19.70 -3.56 -15.69
C ALA A 254 -18.85 -4.16 -16.83
N GLU A 255 -18.32 -3.34 -17.74
CA GLU A 255 -17.46 -3.77 -18.85
C GLU A 255 -15.98 -3.83 -18.45
N CYS A 256 -15.64 -3.54 -17.17
CA CYS A 256 -14.27 -3.62 -16.70
C CYS A 256 -13.67 -4.99 -16.99
N PRO A 257 -12.53 -5.07 -17.69
CA PRO A 257 -11.81 -6.32 -17.91
C PRO A 257 -11.50 -7.02 -16.59
N PRO A 258 -11.27 -8.35 -16.59
CA PRO A 258 -10.82 -9.06 -15.41
C PRO A 258 -9.56 -8.45 -14.82
N VAL A 259 -9.41 -8.51 -13.49
CA VAL A 259 -8.26 -7.93 -12.78
C VAL A 259 -7.40 -8.99 -12.11
N LEU A 260 -6.09 -8.78 -12.09
CA LEU A 260 -5.14 -9.48 -11.25
C LEU A 260 -4.57 -8.49 -10.22
N PRO A 261 -5.09 -8.47 -8.98
CA PRO A 261 -4.54 -7.63 -7.94
C PRO A 261 -3.24 -8.21 -7.37
N VAL A 262 -2.18 -7.40 -7.33
CA VAL A 262 -0.86 -7.76 -6.81
C VAL A 262 -0.41 -6.70 -5.82
N LEU A 263 -0.19 -7.08 -4.58
CA LEU A 263 0.49 -6.26 -3.58
C LEU A 263 2.01 -6.42 -3.72
N CYS A 264 2.70 -5.29 -3.82
CA CYS A 264 4.15 -5.22 -3.95
C CYS A 264 4.75 -4.71 -2.63
N GLY A 265 5.36 -5.60 -1.86
CA GLY A 265 5.98 -5.32 -0.58
C GLY A 265 7.44 -4.88 -0.70
N GLN A 266 7.98 -4.29 0.37
CA GLN A 266 9.38 -3.82 0.41
C GLN A 266 10.41 -4.93 0.13
N ALA A 267 10.07 -6.20 0.39
CA ALA A 267 10.92 -7.34 0.08
C ALA A 267 11.18 -7.50 -1.45
N ALA A 268 10.33 -6.91 -2.31
CA ALA A 268 10.55 -6.90 -3.75
C ALA A 268 11.73 -5.97 -4.20
N LEU A 269 12.25 -5.15 -3.29
CA LEU A 269 13.40 -4.27 -3.52
C LEU A 269 14.72 -4.85 -3.00
N LEU A 270 14.70 -6.04 -2.41
CA LEU A 270 15.90 -6.73 -1.95
C LEU A 270 16.71 -7.24 -3.14
N THR A 271 18.01 -7.35 -2.96
CA THR A 271 18.97 -7.78 -3.98
C THR A 271 19.79 -8.97 -3.49
N GLY A 272 20.47 -9.66 -4.40
CA GLY A 272 21.31 -10.81 -4.07
C GLY A 272 20.49 -12.07 -3.76
N GLU A 273 20.79 -12.78 -2.67
CA GLU A 273 20.09 -14.03 -2.33
C GLU A 273 18.60 -13.83 -2.05
N ASP A 274 18.23 -12.65 -1.55
CA ASP A 274 16.84 -12.31 -1.24
C ASP A 274 16.03 -11.91 -2.50
N GLU A 275 16.69 -11.71 -3.66
CA GLU A 275 16.05 -11.37 -4.93
C GLU A 275 15.38 -12.57 -5.61
N ALA A 276 15.79 -13.80 -5.29
CA ALA A 276 15.35 -15.01 -5.98
C ALA A 276 13.81 -15.18 -6.06
N MET A 277 13.06 -14.74 -5.03
CA MET A 277 11.60 -14.78 -5.06
C MET A 277 11.01 -13.74 -6.01
N THR A 278 11.62 -12.57 -6.10
CA THR A 278 11.23 -11.50 -7.02
C THR A 278 11.48 -11.95 -8.45
N ASP A 279 12.64 -12.51 -8.77
CA ASP A 279 12.96 -13.02 -10.11
C ASP A 279 12.05 -14.16 -10.54
N ALA A 280 11.76 -15.09 -9.63
CA ALA A 280 10.80 -16.17 -9.88
C ALA A 280 9.39 -15.63 -10.19
N PHE A 281 8.95 -14.58 -9.49
CA PHE A 281 7.67 -13.92 -9.76
C PHE A 281 7.68 -13.26 -11.14
N LEU A 282 8.69 -12.47 -11.46
CA LEU A 282 8.79 -11.75 -12.75
C LEU A 282 8.80 -12.73 -13.93
N ALA A 283 9.65 -13.75 -13.88
CA ALA A 283 9.71 -14.78 -14.93
C ALA A 283 8.39 -15.56 -15.07
N THR A 284 7.70 -15.80 -13.95
CA THR A 284 6.39 -16.46 -14.00
C THR A 284 5.33 -15.55 -14.59
N MET A 285 5.31 -14.26 -14.24
CA MET A 285 4.40 -13.27 -14.83
C MET A 285 4.58 -13.14 -16.33
N GLU A 286 5.81 -12.99 -16.81
CA GLU A 286 6.12 -12.96 -18.26
C GLU A 286 5.51 -14.16 -18.97
N HIS A 287 5.72 -15.36 -18.43
CA HIS A 287 5.21 -16.60 -19.04
C HIS A 287 3.68 -16.71 -19.04
N VAL A 288 2.99 -16.35 -17.92
CA VAL A 288 1.53 -16.50 -17.82
C VAL A 288 0.77 -15.39 -18.52
N LEU A 289 1.41 -14.27 -18.82
CA LEU A 289 0.84 -13.14 -19.55
C LEU A 289 1.12 -13.18 -21.06
N GLU A 290 1.91 -14.13 -21.52
CA GLU A 290 2.27 -14.26 -22.92
C GLU A 290 1.03 -14.33 -23.83
N GLY A 291 1.00 -13.50 -24.88
CA GLY A 291 -0.09 -13.43 -25.84
C GLY A 291 -1.35 -12.69 -25.37
N ARG A 292 -1.37 -12.15 -24.16
CA ARG A 292 -2.49 -11.36 -23.63
C ARG A 292 -2.26 -9.87 -23.86
N ARG A 293 -3.33 -9.12 -24.15
CA ARG A 293 -3.33 -7.65 -24.17
C ARG A 293 -3.52 -7.17 -22.72
N VAL A 294 -2.40 -6.93 -22.02
CA VAL A 294 -2.37 -6.53 -20.62
C VAL A 294 -2.37 -5.02 -20.51
N PHE A 295 -3.23 -4.47 -19.66
CA PHE A 295 -3.17 -3.10 -19.21
C PHE A 295 -2.66 -3.03 -17.78
N TRP A 296 -1.60 -2.25 -17.55
CA TRP A 296 -0.96 -2.11 -16.24
C TRP A 296 -1.54 -0.94 -15.48
N TRP A 297 -2.17 -1.22 -14.36
CA TRP A 297 -2.66 -0.21 -13.43
C TRP A 297 -1.77 -0.18 -12.21
N ILE A 298 -0.95 0.87 -12.06
CA ILE A 298 -0.05 1.01 -10.92
C ILE A 298 -0.68 1.99 -9.94
N SER A 299 -0.96 1.52 -8.72
CA SER A 299 -1.46 2.34 -7.60
C SER A 299 -0.31 2.59 -6.62
N ALA A 300 0.36 3.72 -6.77
CA ALA A 300 1.55 4.04 -5.99
C ALA A 300 1.69 5.53 -5.72
N GLU A 301 2.31 5.84 -4.60
CA GLU A 301 2.73 7.16 -4.18
C GLU A 301 4.23 7.16 -3.94
N LEU A 302 4.82 8.35 -3.89
CA LEU A 302 6.25 8.49 -3.67
C LEU A 302 6.56 8.74 -2.18
N SER A 303 7.37 9.74 -1.87
CA SER A 303 7.84 9.97 -0.51
C SER A 303 6.74 10.46 0.42
N HIS A 304 6.83 10.02 1.67
CA HIS A 304 5.96 10.42 2.77
C HIS A 304 6.81 11.05 3.86
N ALA A 305 6.61 12.32 4.17
CA ALA A 305 7.43 13.08 5.09
C ALA A 305 6.59 13.89 6.09
N GLY A 306 7.17 14.16 7.25
CA GLY A 306 6.55 14.94 8.33
C GLY A 306 5.88 14.10 9.43
N PRO A 307 5.31 14.77 10.45
CA PRO A 307 4.85 14.14 11.68
C PRO A 307 3.77 13.08 11.48
N ALA A 308 2.87 13.24 10.50
CA ALA A 308 1.87 12.24 10.15
C ALA A 308 2.48 10.86 9.80
N PHE A 309 3.76 10.83 9.43
CA PHE A 309 4.50 9.62 9.04
C PHE A 309 5.64 9.30 10.03
N GLY A 310 5.58 9.83 11.26
CA GLY A 310 6.59 9.61 12.29
C GLY A 310 7.95 10.25 11.99
N ARG A 311 7.98 11.32 11.20
CA ARG A 311 9.18 12.03 10.74
C ARG A 311 9.17 13.50 11.20
N PRO A 312 10.32 14.19 11.26
CA PRO A 312 10.35 15.61 11.56
C PRO A 312 9.49 16.45 10.61
N PRO A 313 8.91 17.57 11.09
CA PRO A 313 8.18 18.48 10.22
C PRO A 313 9.12 19.09 9.16
N LEU A 314 8.62 19.24 7.93
CA LEU A 314 9.37 19.87 6.85
C LEU A 314 9.05 21.36 6.74
N ALA A 315 10.08 22.19 6.65
CA ALA A 315 9.99 23.57 6.20
C ALA A 315 9.85 23.64 4.67
N ALA A 316 9.65 24.82 4.10
CA ALA A 316 9.40 24.98 2.67
C ALA A 316 10.54 24.49 1.77
N ASP A 317 11.78 24.63 2.21
CA ASP A 317 12.97 24.07 1.54
C ASP A 317 13.02 22.54 1.62
N GLY A 318 12.60 21.95 2.74
CA GLY A 318 12.45 20.51 2.89
C GLY A 318 11.38 19.91 1.94
N VAL A 319 10.25 20.60 1.73
CA VAL A 319 9.23 20.20 0.75
C VAL A 319 9.78 20.24 -0.68
N ARG A 320 10.66 21.22 -0.98
CA ARG A 320 11.32 21.29 -2.29
C ARG A 320 12.32 20.14 -2.45
N ALA A 321 13.12 19.85 -1.44
CA ALA A 321 14.06 18.73 -1.45
C ALA A 321 13.33 17.38 -1.62
N LEU A 322 12.14 17.22 -1.01
CA LEU A 322 11.29 16.06 -1.23
C LEU A 322 10.94 15.89 -2.71
N ALA A 323 10.48 16.98 -3.36
CA ALA A 323 10.11 16.97 -4.78
C ALA A 323 11.31 16.68 -5.69
N GLU A 324 12.46 17.32 -5.43
CA GLU A 324 13.69 17.11 -6.20
C GLU A 324 14.15 15.64 -6.13
N ARG A 325 14.07 15.04 -4.95
CA ARG A 325 14.43 13.64 -4.75
C ARG A 325 13.47 12.68 -5.46
N ASP A 326 12.17 12.89 -5.31
CA ASP A 326 11.16 12.05 -5.96
C ASP A 326 11.30 12.13 -7.49
N LEU A 327 11.47 13.32 -8.05
CA LEU A 327 11.69 13.52 -9.48
C LEU A 327 12.97 12.84 -9.96
N ALA A 328 14.07 12.90 -9.19
CA ALA A 328 15.31 12.21 -9.52
C ALA A 328 15.13 10.68 -9.55
N CYS A 329 14.26 10.10 -8.70
CA CYS A 329 13.89 8.70 -8.79
C CYS A 329 13.11 8.44 -10.11
N ILE A 330 12.10 9.23 -10.41
CA ILE A 330 11.25 9.08 -11.60
C ILE A 330 12.06 9.24 -12.90
N GLU A 331 13.02 10.16 -12.97
CA GLU A 331 13.91 10.32 -14.12
C GLU A 331 14.65 9.00 -14.47
N SER A 332 14.97 8.18 -13.47
CA SER A 332 15.59 6.88 -13.71
C SER A 332 14.64 5.90 -14.38
N LEU A 333 13.34 5.92 -14.03
CA LEU A 333 12.31 5.12 -14.71
C LEU A 333 12.08 5.61 -16.14
N VAL A 334 11.96 6.92 -16.33
CA VAL A 334 11.81 7.55 -17.66
C VAL A 334 12.98 7.20 -18.58
N ALA A 335 14.19 7.09 -18.00
CA ALA A 335 15.39 6.69 -18.75
C ALA A 335 15.50 5.16 -18.97
N GLY A 336 14.52 4.36 -18.59
CA GLY A 336 14.54 2.90 -18.73
C GLY A 336 15.60 2.21 -17.86
N ARG A 337 15.91 2.75 -16.66
CA ARG A 337 16.95 2.25 -15.74
C ARG A 337 16.36 1.84 -14.38
N PRO A 338 15.63 0.71 -14.32
CA PRO A 338 14.94 0.28 -13.11
C PRO A 338 15.88 0.01 -11.91
N GLU A 339 17.10 -0.49 -12.14
CA GLU A 339 18.06 -0.73 -11.06
C GLU A 339 18.54 0.59 -10.44
N GLN A 340 18.75 1.62 -11.26
CA GLN A 340 19.11 2.95 -10.77
C GLN A 340 17.95 3.60 -10.01
N PHE A 341 16.71 3.37 -10.45
CA PHE A 341 15.51 3.79 -9.73
C PHE A 341 15.49 3.17 -8.32
N VAL A 342 15.67 1.85 -8.21
CA VAL A 342 15.70 1.14 -6.91
C VAL A 342 16.82 1.70 -6.04
N ALA A 343 18.04 1.84 -6.56
CA ALA A 343 19.17 2.37 -5.80
C ALA A 343 18.85 3.76 -5.21
N ARG A 344 18.31 4.68 -6.01
CA ARG A 344 17.91 6.02 -5.56
C ARG A 344 16.80 5.99 -4.53
N CYS A 345 15.77 5.15 -4.71
CA CYS A 345 14.68 5.00 -3.75
C CYS A 345 15.15 4.43 -2.41
N MET A 346 16.22 3.64 -2.42
CA MET A 346 16.78 3.02 -1.20
C MET A 346 17.79 3.90 -0.48
N GLU A 347 18.23 5.02 -1.07
CA GLU A 347 19.07 6.00 -0.36
C GLU A 347 18.37 6.49 0.91
N ALA A 348 19.09 6.41 2.02
CA ALA A 348 18.55 6.76 3.32
C ALA A 348 18.45 8.28 3.48
N ASP A 349 17.27 8.76 3.80
CA ASP A 349 17.03 10.12 4.28
C ASP A 349 15.97 10.07 5.37
N GLU A 350 16.37 10.39 6.60
CA GLU A 350 15.48 10.31 7.76
C GLU A 350 14.32 11.30 7.70
N ALA A 351 14.54 12.48 7.12
CA ALA A 351 13.51 13.52 7.03
C ALA A 351 12.53 13.29 5.88
N LEU A 352 13.05 12.91 4.71
CA LEU A 352 12.24 12.77 3.48
C LEU A 352 11.58 11.39 3.35
N GLY A 353 12.10 10.38 4.03
CA GLY A 353 11.61 9.02 3.91
C GLY A 353 12.01 8.34 2.59
N LYS A 354 11.44 7.17 2.34
CA LYS A 354 11.60 6.43 1.08
C LYS A 354 10.29 6.47 0.30
N PRO A 355 10.34 6.51 -1.04
CA PRO A 355 9.13 6.35 -1.86
C PRO A 355 8.40 5.06 -1.52
N SER A 356 7.15 5.16 -1.08
CA SER A 356 6.36 3.99 -0.65
C SER A 356 6.05 3.06 -1.81
N GLY A 357 5.83 3.62 -2.99
CA GLY A 357 5.50 2.90 -4.22
C GLY A 357 6.69 2.29 -4.96
N ALA A 358 7.91 2.40 -4.43
CA ALA A 358 9.12 1.93 -5.11
C ALA A 358 9.04 0.46 -5.56
N ALA A 359 8.46 -0.42 -4.74
CA ALA A 359 8.30 -1.83 -5.07
C ALA A 359 7.37 -2.05 -6.26
N ALA A 360 6.20 -1.41 -6.28
CA ALA A 360 5.23 -1.52 -7.38
C ALA A 360 5.81 -0.97 -8.69
N LEU A 361 6.47 0.19 -8.63
CA LEU A 361 7.10 0.83 -9.79
C LEU A 361 8.28 0.04 -10.34
N SER A 362 9.15 -0.50 -9.49
CA SER A 362 10.26 -1.38 -9.91
C SER A 362 9.74 -2.66 -10.56
N THR A 363 8.72 -3.29 -9.96
CA THR A 363 8.09 -4.50 -10.50
C THR A 363 7.51 -4.25 -11.88
N MET A 364 6.76 -3.15 -12.05
CA MET A 364 6.22 -2.76 -13.35
C MET A 364 7.33 -2.56 -14.38
N ALA A 365 8.34 -1.74 -14.06
CA ALA A 365 9.42 -1.42 -15.00
C ALA A 365 10.19 -2.66 -15.50
N ARG A 366 10.25 -3.71 -14.68
CA ARG A 366 10.86 -5.00 -15.02
C ARG A 366 9.94 -5.94 -15.83
N LEU A 367 8.62 -5.69 -15.81
CA LEU A 367 7.61 -6.48 -16.54
C LEU A 367 7.17 -5.83 -17.85
N LEU A 368 7.43 -4.55 -18.05
CA LEU A 368 7.13 -3.87 -19.30
C LEU A 368 8.08 -4.31 -20.43
N PRO A 369 7.62 -4.29 -21.71
CA PRO A 369 8.46 -4.62 -22.84
C PRO A 369 9.74 -3.78 -22.89
N ILE A 370 10.86 -4.38 -23.23
CA ILE A 370 12.12 -3.64 -23.39
C ILE A 370 11.93 -2.51 -24.40
N GLY A 371 12.36 -1.29 -24.03
CA GLY A 371 12.19 -0.11 -24.88
C GLY A 371 10.83 0.56 -24.76
N TYR A 372 10.01 0.22 -23.76
CA TYR A 372 8.79 0.94 -23.47
C TYR A 372 9.05 2.45 -23.37
N ARG A 373 8.05 3.25 -23.75
CA ARG A 373 8.11 4.72 -23.67
C ARG A 373 7.28 5.19 -22.50
N THR A 374 7.68 6.32 -21.90
CA THR A 374 6.99 6.91 -20.77
C THR A 374 6.64 8.36 -21.07
N GLU A 375 5.52 8.79 -20.50
CA GLU A 375 5.11 10.19 -20.41
C GLU A 375 4.92 10.55 -18.95
N LEU A 376 5.72 11.47 -18.44
CA LEU A 376 5.48 12.09 -17.13
C LEU A 376 4.41 13.19 -17.31
N ILE A 377 3.24 12.97 -16.72
CA ILE A 377 2.13 13.92 -16.78
C ILE A 377 2.41 15.12 -15.89
N ASP A 378 2.61 14.87 -14.60
CA ASP A 378 2.99 15.89 -13.61
C ASP A 378 3.44 15.22 -12.31
N TYR A 379 4.06 16.02 -11.44
CA TYR A 379 4.40 15.71 -10.07
C TYR A 379 3.83 16.79 -9.15
N VAL A 380 3.18 16.38 -8.06
CA VAL A 380 2.65 17.30 -7.07
C VAL A 380 2.97 16.82 -5.64
N THR A 381 3.22 17.76 -4.75
CA THR A 381 3.22 17.49 -3.31
C THR A 381 1.89 17.94 -2.72
N VAL A 382 1.29 17.09 -1.90
CA VAL A 382 0.04 17.37 -1.19
C VAL A 382 0.24 17.22 0.30
N LYS A 383 -0.58 17.93 1.09
CA LYS A 383 -0.62 17.71 2.54
C LYS A 383 -1.37 16.42 2.84
N ALA A 384 -0.82 15.62 3.76
CA ALA A 384 -1.53 14.48 4.31
C ALA A 384 -2.80 14.93 5.04
N VAL A 385 -3.82 14.07 4.99
CA VAL A 385 -5.08 14.30 5.72
C VAL A 385 -4.84 14.06 7.21
N GLY A 386 -5.27 14.99 8.06
CA GLY A 386 -5.17 14.87 9.51
C GLY A 386 -4.59 16.09 10.20
N PRO A 387 -4.60 16.12 11.55
CA PRO A 387 -4.14 17.25 12.34
C PRO A 387 -2.61 17.45 12.29
N ASP A 388 -1.86 16.38 12.08
CA ASP A 388 -0.41 16.42 11.99
C ASP A 388 0.02 16.69 10.54
N ALA A 389 0.71 17.81 10.33
CA ALA A 389 1.17 18.19 9.01
C ALA A 389 2.20 17.18 8.47
N GLY A 390 1.84 16.51 7.39
CA GLY A 390 2.71 15.67 6.60
C GLY A 390 2.60 16.03 5.12
N TRP A 391 3.53 15.53 4.32
CA TRP A 391 3.58 15.75 2.88
C TRP A 391 3.72 14.44 2.14
N VAL A 392 3.01 14.32 1.03
CA VAL A 392 3.06 13.14 0.14
C VAL A 392 3.42 13.59 -1.25
N GLY A 393 4.38 12.92 -1.87
CA GLY A 393 4.71 13.07 -3.28
C GLY A 393 3.80 12.21 -4.14
N LEU A 394 3.11 12.84 -5.10
CA LEU A 394 2.23 12.17 -6.05
C LEU A 394 2.76 12.38 -7.46
N VAL A 395 2.64 11.36 -8.29
CA VAL A 395 3.06 11.42 -9.69
C VAL A 395 2.04 10.73 -10.58
N GLY A 396 1.79 11.33 -11.74
CA GLY A 396 1.01 10.74 -12.82
C GLY A 396 1.90 10.41 -14.01
N MET A 397 1.85 9.17 -14.50
CA MET A 397 2.62 8.71 -15.64
C MET A 397 1.80 7.82 -16.55
N ARG A 398 2.14 7.81 -17.82
CA ARG A 398 1.62 6.89 -18.84
C ARG A 398 2.77 6.07 -19.43
N PHE A 399 2.47 4.83 -19.79
CA PHE A 399 3.43 3.88 -20.34
C PHE A 399 2.91 3.36 -21.68
N PHE A 400 3.78 3.36 -22.68
CA PHE A 400 3.43 3.03 -24.05
C PHE A 400 4.31 1.88 -24.57
N GLN A 401 3.82 1.17 -25.55
CA GLN A 401 4.59 0.20 -26.30
C GLN A 401 5.90 0.83 -26.84
N PRO A 402 6.94 0.02 -27.04
CA PRO A 402 8.12 0.47 -27.79
C PRO A 402 7.71 1.09 -29.13
N ALA A 403 8.47 2.07 -29.61
CA ALA A 403 8.28 2.58 -30.96
C ALA A 403 8.50 1.41 -31.97
N VAL A 404 7.59 1.26 -32.91
CA VAL A 404 7.82 0.35 -34.04
C VAL A 404 8.93 1.00 -34.87
N ILE A 405 10.08 0.34 -34.94
CA ILE A 405 11.13 0.70 -35.92
C ILE A 405 10.71 0.01 -37.19
N ASP A 406 10.20 0.76 -38.18
CA ASP A 406 10.04 0.24 -39.52
C ASP A 406 11.45 0.01 -40.10
N ASP A 407 11.85 -1.25 -40.23
CA ASP A 407 13.14 -1.66 -40.85
C ASP A 407 13.17 -1.45 -42.38
N ASP A 408 12.32 -0.59 -42.91
CA ASP A 408 12.18 -0.30 -44.35
C ASP A 408 12.73 1.11 -44.72
N GLU A 409 13.94 1.51 -44.25
CA GLU A 409 14.73 2.57 -44.89
C GLU A 409 16.17 2.10 -45.25
#